data_38fc755e4b67f15797f64788b42e6f16
#
_entry.id   38fc755e4b67f15797f64788b42e6f16
#
_cell.length_a   1.000
_cell.length_b   1.000
_cell.length_c   1.000
_cell.angle_alpha   90.00
_cell.angle_beta   90.00
_cell.angle_gamma   90.00
#
_symmetry.space_group_name_H-M   'P 1'
#
loop_
_entity.id
_entity.type
_entity.pdbx_description
1 polymer ?
#
loop_
_entity_poly.entity_id
_entity_poly.type
_entity_poly.pdbx_seq_one_letter_code
_entity_poly.pdbx_strand_id
1 'polypeptide(L)'
;MLNTMELSSIRSRKAPQEIVYRIRGQILAGLLERGSKLPSEQELMHTFNVSRQTLREALRVLEVQGLLEIRAGSGGGAFVAEVDLETAQMGLINFFHDKDLSIQHLTATRTLLEPYLAEQAALNRTDEDLETLETIHKNCQDALRDSE
;
A
#
# COMPACT_ATOMS: atom_id res chain seq x y z
N MET A 1 27.07 -25.33 -21.52
CA MET A 1 26.12 -25.08 -22.62
C MET A 1 24.94 -24.32 -22.07
N LEU A 2 24.93 -23.00 -22.22
CA LEU A 2 23.84 -22.13 -21.77
C LEU A 2 22.72 -22.27 -22.80
N ASN A 3 21.57 -22.78 -22.33
CA ASN A 3 20.37 -22.93 -23.11
C ASN A 3 19.84 -21.53 -23.45
N THR A 4 19.99 -21.10 -24.68
CA THR A 4 19.49 -19.81 -25.19
C THR A 4 17.97 -19.88 -25.23
N MET A 5 17.32 -19.29 -24.20
CA MET A 5 15.88 -19.11 -24.18
C MET A 5 15.51 -18.08 -25.27
N GLU A 6 15.01 -18.53 -26.40
CA GLU A 6 14.43 -17.65 -27.42
C GLU A 6 13.10 -17.09 -26.89
N LEU A 7 13.13 -15.86 -26.41
CA LEU A 7 11.94 -15.10 -26.06
C LEU A 7 11.33 -14.48 -27.29
N SER A 8 10.38 -15.20 -27.95
CA SER A 8 9.65 -14.68 -29.08
C SER A 8 8.50 -13.79 -28.66
N SER A 9 8.36 -12.68 -29.37
CA SER A 9 7.27 -11.68 -29.45
C SER A 9 6.10 -11.81 -28.48
N ILE A 10 6.07 -10.96 -27.45
CA ILE A 10 4.90 -10.69 -26.60
C ILE A 10 4.04 -9.63 -27.30
N ARG A 11 2.93 -10.04 -27.93
CA ARG A 11 1.94 -9.12 -28.48
C ARG A 11 1.12 -8.52 -27.35
N SER A 12 1.22 -7.20 -27.24
CA SER A 12 0.27 -6.25 -26.63
C SER A 12 -0.36 -6.62 -25.27
N ARG A 13 0.44 -6.57 -24.20
CA ARG A 13 -0.07 -6.49 -22.80
C ARG A 13 -0.33 -5.05 -22.35
N LYS A 14 -0.54 -4.11 -23.26
CA LYS A 14 -0.67 -2.68 -22.90
C LYS A 14 -1.98 -2.35 -22.20
N ALA A 15 -3.10 -2.99 -22.56
CA ALA A 15 -4.40 -2.62 -22.03
C ALA A 15 -4.59 -2.90 -20.53
N PRO A 16 -4.28 -4.09 -19.98
CA PRO A 16 -4.37 -4.30 -18.52
C PRO A 16 -3.44 -3.36 -17.75
N GLN A 17 -2.21 -3.15 -18.23
CA GLN A 17 -1.25 -2.26 -17.59
C GLN A 17 -1.70 -0.81 -17.57
N GLU A 18 -2.33 -0.35 -18.63
CA GLU A 18 -2.88 1.00 -18.73
C GLU A 18 -4.05 1.19 -17.73
N ILE A 19 -4.92 0.20 -17.60
CA ILE A 19 -6.01 0.21 -16.59
C ILE A 19 -5.42 0.28 -15.18
N VAL A 20 -4.43 -0.57 -14.88
CA VAL A 20 -3.72 -0.56 -13.60
C VAL A 20 -3.14 0.82 -13.32
N TYR A 21 -2.44 1.40 -14.29
CA TYR A 21 -1.83 2.72 -14.14
C TYR A 21 -2.86 3.82 -13.83
N ARG A 22 -3.98 3.85 -14.54
CA ARG A 22 -5.03 4.86 -14.35
C ARG A 22 -5.74 4.72 -13.00
N ILE A 23 -6.18 3.51 -12.64
CA ILE A 23 -6.87 3.29 -11.35
C ILE A 23 -5.91 3.59 -10.19
N ARG A 24 -4.66 3.08 -10.25
CA ARG A 24 -3.64 3.38 -9.25
C ARG A 24 -3.40 4.89 -9.11
N GLY A 25 -3.30 5.60 -10.24
CA GLY A 25 -3.11 7.05 -10.24
C GLY A 25 -4.25 7.78 -9.53
N GLN A 26 -5.51 7.38 -9.74
CA GLN A 26 -6.66 7.96 -9.07
C GLN A 26 -6.70 7.67 -7.57
N ILE A 27 -6.32 6.46 -7.15
CA ILE A 27 -6.21 6.08 -5.74
C ILE A 27 -5.13 6.93 -5.05
N LEU A 28 -3.94 7.01 -5.65
CA LEU A 28 -2.83 7.77 -5.08
C LEU A 28 -3.07 9.29 -5.06
N ALA A 29 -3.86 9.81 -5.99
CA ALA A 29 -4.29 11.21 -6.01
C ALA A 29 -5.45 11.51 -5.05
N GLY A 30 -5.98 10.49 -4.33
CA GLY A 30 -7.13 10.65 -3.42
C GLY A 30 -8.48 10.87 -4.14
N LEU A 31 -8.54 10.68 -5.46
CA LEU A 31 -9.77 10.81 -6.24
C LEU A 31 -10.70 9.60 -6.07
N LEU A 32 -10.14 8.47 -5.71
CA LEU A 32 -10.86 7.28 -5.25
C LEU A 32 -10.57 7.10 -3.76
N GLU A 33 -11.59 7.29 -2.95
CA GLU A 33 -11.48 7.23 -1.50
C GLU A 33 -11.24 5.80 -1.00
N ARG A 34 -10.51 5.65 0.09
CA ARG A 34 -10.29 4.36 0.76
C ARG A 34 -11.63 3.77 1.22
N GLY A 35 -11.78 2.45 1.06
CA GLY A 35 -13.03 1.74 1.36
C GLY A 35 -14.15 1.94 0.33
N SER A 36 -14.03 2.90 -0.60
CA SER A 36 -15.05 3.14 -1.62
C SER A 36 -15.12 2.01 -2.64
N LYS A 37 -16.33 1.78 -3.16
CA LYS A 37 -16.57 0.79 -4.20
C LYS A 37 -16.28 1.38 -5.58
N LEU A 38 -15.52 0.66 -6.41
CA LEU A 38 -15.34 1.00 -7.81
C LEU A 38 -16.66 0.79 -8.59
N PRO A 39 -16.82 1.45 -9.75
CA PRO A 39 -17.88 1.12 -10.69
C PRO A 39 -17.91 -0.38 -11.01
N SER A 40 -19.06 -0.90 -11.39
CA SER A 40 -19.22 -2.32 -11.72
C SER A 40 -18.27 -2.77 -12.85
N GLU A 41 -17.95 -4.07 -12.91
CA GLU A 41 -17.14 -4.63 -14.00
C GLU A 41 -17.71 -4.21 -15.38
N GLN A 42 -19.03 -4.17 -15.52
CA GLN A 42 -19.69 -3.81 -16.77
C GLN A 42 -19.45 -2.34 -17.14
N GLU A 43 -19.57 -1.43 -16.19
CA GLU A 43 -19.29 -0.01 -16.39
C GLU A 43 -17.81 0.23 -16.70
N LEU A 44 -16.91 -0.43 -15.98
CA LEU A 44 -15.46 -0.33 -16.22
C LEU A 44 -15.08 -0.89 -17.59
N MET A 45 -15.66 -2.02 -18.02
CA MET A 45 -15.46 -2.56 -19.37
C MET A 45 -15.88 -1.56 -20.44
N HIS A 46 -17.01 -0.91 -20.26
CA HIS A 46 -17.51 0.11 -21.19
C HIS A 46 -16.60 1.35 -21.16
N THR A 47 -16.22 1.85 -19.99
CA THR A 47 -15.38 3.05 -19.83
C THR A 47 -13.99 2.86 -20.44
N PHE A 48 -13.37 1.69 -20.24
CA PHE A 48 -12.04 1.41 -20.76
C PHE A 48 -12.06 0.77 -22.16
N ASN A 49 -13.25 0.46 -22.69
CA ASN A 49 -13.44 -0.23 -23.98
C ASN A 49 -12.59 -1.51 -24.08
N VAL A 50 -12.71 -2.39 -23.08
CA VAL A 50 -11.93 -3.64 -22.99
C VAL A 50 -12.81 -4.85 -22.73
N SER A 51 -12.26 -6.04 -23.00
CA SER A 51 -12.92 -7.30 -22.66
C SER A 51 -12.96 -7.53 -21.14
N ARG A 52 -13.89 -8.37 -20.68
CA ARG A 52 -13.97 -8.80 -19.28
C ARG A 52 -12.66 -9.42 -18.79
N GLN A 53 -12.02 -10.24 -19.62
CA GLN A 53 -10.76 -10.89 -19.26
C GLN A 53 -9.65 -9.86 -19.02
N THR A 54 -9.51 -8.88 -19.90
CA THR A 54 -8.54 -7.78 -19.79
C THR A 54 -8.75 -6.96 -18.52
N LEU A 55 -10.01 -6.63 -18.22
CA LEU A 55 -10.36 -5.90 -17.00
C LEU A 55 -10.03 -6.71 -15.74
N ARG A 56 -10.44 -7.99 -15.68
CA ARG A 56 -10.20 -8.84 -14.51
C ARG A 56 -8.71 -9.08 -14.26
N GLU A 57 -7.90 -9.19 -15.31
CA GLU A 57 -6.44 -9.24 -15.18
C GLU A 57 -5.90 -7.97 -14.51
N ALA A 58 -6.36 -6.80 -14.93
CA ALA A 58 -5.95 -5.53 -14.32
C ALA A 58 -6.40 -5.40 -12.85
N LEU A 59 -7.66 -5.75 -12.54
CA LEU A 59 -8.18 -5.71 -11.17
C LEU A 59 -7.41 -6.67 -10.26
N ARG A 60 -7.06 -7.87 -10.74
CA ARG A 60 -6.26 -8.83 -9.98
C ARG A 60 -4.85 -8.30 -9.70
N VAL A 61 -4.22 -7.61 -10.65
CA VAL A 61 -2.92 -6.97 -10.40
C VAL A 61 -3.02 -5.92 -9.31
N LEU A 62 -4.07 -5.09 -9.32
CA LEU A 62 -4.31 -4.07 -8.29
C LEU A 62 -4.60 -4.70 -6.91
N GLU A 63 -5.32 -5.83 -6.88
CA GLU A 63 -5.57 -6.60 -5.67
C GLU A 63 -4.27 -7.17 -5.08
N VAL A 64 -3.42 -7.79 -5.91
CA VAL A 64 -2.09 -8.28 -5.50
C VAL A 64 -1.19 -7.15 -4.99
N GLN A 65 -1.34 -5.94 -5.54
CA GLN A 65 -0.63 -4.75 -5.08
C GLN A 65 -1.21 -4.16 -3.78
N GLY A 66 -2.29 -4.75 -3.23
CA GLY A 66 -2.96 -4.24 -2.02
C GLY A 66 -3.69 -2.91 -2.23
N LEU A 67 -3.98 -2.54 -3.49
CA LEU A 67 -4.70 -1.31 -3.82
C LEU A 67 -6.22 -1.53 -3.89
N LEU A 68 -6.64 -2.75 -4.18
CA LEU A 68 -8.05 -3.14 -4.23
C LEU A 68 -8.29 -4.39 -3.38
N GLU A 69 -9.52 -4.54 -2.93
CA GLU A 69 -10.10 -5.74 -2.32
C GLU A 69 -11.27 -6.21 -3.18
N ILE A 70 -11.27 -7.48 -3.61
CA ILE A 70 -12.35 -8.06 -4.39
C ILE A 70 -13.28 -8.83 -3.46
N ARG A 71 -14.51 -8.34 -3.29
CA ARG A 71 -15.54 -8.96 -2.45
C ARG A 71 -16.54 -9.72 -3.32
N ALA A 72 -16.83 -10.97 -2.94
CA ALA A 72 -17.80 -11.82 -3.62
C ALA A 72 -19.25 -11.58 -3.12
N GLY A 73 -20.25 -12.02 -3.89
CA GLY A 73 -21.67 -12.01 -3.48
C GLY A 73 -22.49 -10.82 -3.98
N SER A 74 -23.77 -10.77 -3.50
CA SER A 74 -24.73 -9.76 -3.91
C SER A 74 -24.42 -8.41 -3.26
N GLY A 75 -23.67 -7.58 -3.65
CA GLY A 75 -23.11 -6.38 -3.02
C GLY A 75 -21.60 -6.33 -3.17
N GLY A 76 -21.01 -7.43 -3.65
CA GLY A 76 -19.60 -7.54 -3.96
C GLY A 76 -19.12 -6.61 -5.06
N GLY A 77 -17.87 -6.77 -5.46
CA GLY A 77 -17.20 -5.95 -6.46
C GLY A 77 -15.79 -5.60 -6.02
N ALA A 78 -15.18 -4.66 -6.73
CA ALA A 78 -13.86 -4.14 -6.38
C ALA A 78 -14.01 -2.91 -5.46
N PHE A 79 -13.30 -2.90 -4.36
CA PHE A 79 -13.25 -1.80 -3.39
C PHE A 79 -11.83 -1.29 -3.29
N VAL A 80 -11.65 0.01 -3.08
CA VAL A 80 -10.33 0.56 -2.77
C VAL A 80 -9.91 0.04 -1.41
N ALA A 81 -8.77 -0.64 -1.35
CA ALA A 81 -8.29 -1.23 -0.10
C ALA A 81 -7.93 -0.14 0.91
N GLU A 82 -8.23 -0.38 2.17
CA GLU A 82 -7.68 0.39 3.27
C GLU A 82 -6.20 0.04 3.44
N VAL A 83 -5.40 1.02 3.84
CA VAL A 83 -3.99 0.75 4.13
C VAL A 83 -3.93 0.04 5.47
N ASP A 84 -3.65 -1.24 5.43
CA ASP A 84 -3.26 -1.98 6.63
C ASP A 84 -1.79 -1.66 6.94
N LEU A 85 -1.63 -0.81 7.95
CA LEU A 85 -0.31 -0.37 8.39
C LEU A 85 0.53 -1.55 8.90
N GLU A 86 -0.10 -2.53 9.55
CA GLU A 86 0.59 -3.72 10.06
C GLU A 86 1.16 -4.56 8.92
N THR A 87 0.38 -4.82 7.87
CA THR A 87 0.86 -5.52 6.67
C THR A 87 2.00 -4.77 5.98
N ALA A 88 1.92 -3.43 5.88
CA ALA A 88 2.99 -2.62 5.31
C ALA A 88 4.27 -2.68 6.17
N GLN A 89 4.15 -2.61 7.49
CA GLN A 89 5.26 -2.73 8.43
C GLN A 89 5.92 -4.11 8.34
N MET A 90 5.13 -5.18 8.33
CA MET A 90 5.65 -6.55 8.19
C MET A 90 6.39 -6.75 6.88
N GLY A 91 5.88 -6.20 5.78
CA GLY A 91 6.55 -6.21 4.48
C GLY A 91 7.91 -5.52 4.51
N LEU A 92 8.00 -4.37 5.16
CA LEU A 92 9.26 -3.65 5.36
C LEU A 92 10.24 -4.42 6.28
N ILE A 93 9.76 -4.96 7.38
CA ILE A 93 10.58 -5.77 8.30
C ILE A 93 11.18 -6.97 7.57
N ASN A 94 10.36 -7.70 6.80
CA ASN A 94 10.83 -8.85 6.02
C ASN A 94 11.85 -8.43 4.95
N PHE A 95 11.62 -7.30 4.27
CA PHE A 95 12.57 -6.76 3.29
C PHE A 95 13.91 -6.40 3.93
N PHE A 96 13.89 -5.74 5.09
CA PHE A 96 15.12 -5.39 5.81
C PHE A 96 15.87 -6.61 6.32
N HIS A 97 15.14 -7.63 6.78
CA HIS A 97 15.74 -8.89 7.23
C HIS A 97 16.42 -9.66 6.07
N ASP A 98 15.79 -9.69 4.90
CA ASP A 98 16.30 -10.41 3.72
C ASP A 98 17.54 -9.73 3.08
N LYS A 99 17.73 -8.44 3.30
CA LYS A 99 18.81 -7.64 2.69
C LYS A 99 20.05 -7.44 3.56
N ASP A 100 20.17 -8.14 4.69
CA ASP A 100 21.28 -7.95 5.64
C ASP A 100 21.57 -6.47 5.96
N LEU A 101 20.50 -5.67 6.06
CA LEU A 101 20.65 -4.27 6.41
C LEU A 101 21.15 -4.15 7.84
N SER A 102 22.33 -3.59 7.99
CA SER A 102 22.93 -3.40 9.30
C SER A 102 22.13 -2.38 10.14
N ILE A 103 22.16 -2.55 11.46
CA ILE A 103 21.58 -1.60 12.41
C ILE A 103 22.12 -0.18 12.15
N GLN A 104 23.39 -0.06 11.73
CA GLN A 104 24.01 1.22 11.39
C GLN A 104 23.29 1.92 10.22
N HIS A 105 22.90 1.19 9.16
CA HIS A 105 22.16 1.75 8.03
C HIS A 105 20.76 2.24 8.46
N LEU A 106 20.08 1.46 9.29
CA LEU A 106 18.79 1.85 9.85
C LEU A 106 18.90 3.10 10.72
N THR A 107 19.90 3.13 11.62
CA THR A 107 20.15 4.28 12.50
C THR A 107 20.48 5.54 11.69
N ALA A 108 21.32 5.43 10.66
CA ALA A 108 21.65 6.56 9.79
C ALA A 108 20.39 7.11 9.08
N THR A 109 19.53 6.22 8.58
CA THR A 109 18.27 6.62 7.93
C THR A 109 17.33 7.30 8.92
N ARG A 110 17.17 6.75 10.12
CA ARG A 110 16.36 7.33 11.19
C ARG A 110 16.86 8.72 11.58
N THR A 111 18.17 8.86 11.82
CA THR A 111 18.80 10.15 12.18
C THR A 111 18.54 11.23 11.10
N LEU A 112 18.44 10.84 9.84
CA LEU A 112 18.16 11.75 8.74
C LEU A 112 16.67 12.15 8.66
N LEU A 113 15.75 11.20 8.89
CA LEU A 113 14.32 11.40 8.65
C LEU A 113 13.55 11.86 9.90
N GLU A 114 13.88 11.30 11.08
CA GLU A 114 13.10 11.53 12.30
C GLU A 114 13.05 13.01 12.74
N PRO A 115 14.11 13.82 12.64
CA PRO A 115 14.01 15.23 13.01
C PRO A 115 13.00 16.00 12.16
N TYR A 116 13.01 15.76 10.85
CA TYR A 116 12.02 16.37 9.95
C TYR A 116 10.59 15.90 10.23
N LEU A 117 10.41 14.60 10.45
CA LEU A 117 9.08 14.04 10.79
C LEU A 117 8.57 14.58 12.12
N ALA A 118 9.45 14.71 13.13
CA ALA A 118 9.08 15.27 14.43
C ALA A 118 8.68 16.74 14.32
N GLU A 119 9.39 17.52 13.50
CA GLU A 119 9.01 18.92 13.23
C GLU A 119 7.64 19.00 12.57
N GLN A 120 7.39 18.19 11.53
CA GLN A 120 6.11 18.18 10.85
C GLN A 120 4.97 17.70 11.77
N ALA A 121 5.20 16.70 12.60
CA ALA A 121 4.25 16.25 13.60
C ALA A 121 3.93 17.35 14.59
N ALA A 122 4.92 18.05 15.10
CA ALA A 122 4.74 19.17 16.04
C ALA A 122 3.95 20.35 15.44
N LEU A 123 4.10 20.61 14.13
CA LEU A 123 3.37 21.67 13.43
C LEU A 123 1.92 21.32 13.13
N ASN A 124 1.63 20.03 12.91
CA ASN A 124 0.31 19.57 12.44
C ASN A 124 -0.52 18.85 13.53
N ARG A 125 0.02 18.68 14.74
CA ARG A 125 -0.64 17.96 15.82
C ARG A 125 -1.96 18.60 16.23
N THR A 126 -2.89 17.79 16.65
CA THR A 126 -4.11 18.18 17.38
C THR A 126 -3.89 18.06 18.90
N ASP A 127 -4.83 18.57 19.70
CA ASP A 127 -4.82 18.37 21.14
C ASP A 127 -5.06 16.88 21.50
N GLU A 128 -5.87 16.16 20.74
CA GLU A 128 -6.10 14.71 20.87
C GLU A 128 -4.83 13.89 20.65
N ASP A 129 -4.00 14.29 19.68
CA ASP A 129 -2.69 13.65 19.45
C ASP A 129 -1.77 13.82 20.67
N LEU A 130 -1.79 15.00 21.33
CA LEU A 130 -1.01 15.25 22.53
C LEU A 130 -1.47 14.37 23.70
N GLU A 131 -2.77 14.28 23.96
CA GLU A 131 -3.33 13.42 25.01
C GLU A 131 -2.95 11.94 24.78
N THR A 132 -2.99 11.50 23.52
CA THR A 132 -2.59 10.15 23.13
C THR A 132 -1.10 9.90 23.40
N LEU A 133 -0.24 10.84 23.01
CA LEU A 133 1.21 10.74 23.23
C LEU A 133 1.57 10.75 24.72
N GLU A 134 0.92 11.58 25.52
CA GLU A 134 1.12 11.62 26.98
C GLU A 134 0.71 10.30 27.64
N THR A 135 -0.41 9.71 27.19
CA THR A 135 -0.87 8.41 27.67
C THR A 135 0.13 7.29 27.33
N ILE A 136 0.61 7.25 26.09
CA ILE A 136 1.63 6.28 25.66
C ILE A 136 2.92 6.46 26.46
N HIS A 137 3.38 7.68 26.62
CA HIS A 137 4.60 7.98 27.37
C HIS A 137 4.51 7.52 28.83
N LYS A 138 3.38 7.77 29.50
CA LYS A 138 3.12 7.31 30.85
C LYS A 138 3.14 5.78 30.95
N ASN A 139 2.46 5.10 30.04
CA ASN A 139 2.43 3.63 29.99
C ASN A 139 3.84 3.03 29.81
N CYS A 140 4.67 3.65 28.96
CA CYS A 140 6.06 3.24 28.78
C CYS A 140 6.89 3.42 30.05
N GLN A 141 6.72 4.53 30.77
CA GLN A 141 7.41 4.77 32.05
C GLN A 141 7.02 3.76 33.12
N ASP A 142 5.73 3.44 33.22
CA ASP A 142 5.21 2.47 34.20
C ASP A 142 5.75 1.06 33.89
N ALA A 143 5.75 0.64 32.62
CA ALA A 143 6.31 -0.65 32.18
C ALA A 143 7.81 -0.78 32.46
N LEU A 144 8.57 0.30 32.37
CA LEU A 144 10.00 0.29 32.71
C LEU A 144 10.25 0.11 34.22
N ARG A 145 9.40 0.70 35.05
CA ARG A 145 9.47 0.56 36.52
C ARG A 145 9.12 -0.85 37.01
N ASP A 146 8.18 -1.51 36.33
CA ASP A 146 7.76 -2.88 36.68
C ASP A 146 8.77 -3.95 36.21
N SER A 147 9.79 -3.55 35.43
CA SER A 147 10.83 -4.43 34.89
C SER A 147 12.12 -4.44 35.73
N GLU A 148 12.23 -3.59 36.74
CA GLU A 148 13.32 -3.53 37.72
C GLU A 148 12.96 -4.28 39.02
#